data_4baaf360a68584f11b1ae9c1490a9c47
#
_entry.id   4baaf360a68584f11b1ae9c1490a9c47
#
_cell.length_a   1.000
_cell.length_b   1.000
_cell.length_c   1.000
_cell.angle_alpha   90.00
_cell.angle_beta   90.00
_cell.angle_gamma   90.00
#
_symmetry.space_group_name_H-M   'P 1'
#
loop_
_entity.id
_entity.type
_entity.pdbx_description
1 polymer ?
#
loop_
_entity_poly.entity_id
_entity_poly.type
_entity_poly.pdbx_seq_one_letter_code
_entity_poly.pdbx_strand_id
1 'polypeptide(L)'
;MKLEVLLKGVNAIEVIGTTDVEITGVNIDSRRIENGHIFVAIKGTQVDGHQFIPKAIELGAVAVMLEDMPDEAVDGVTYIKVSSTEEAVGPAATVFYGSPSEKLKLVGVTGTNGKTTVATLLYNMFRKMGHKCGLLSTVCNYIEDEAIPADHTTPDAIELNRLLARMVDAGCEYAFMECSSHAIQQRRIGGLKFCGGIFTNLTRDHLDYHKTFENYRDAKKLFFDTLPKDAFAITNVDDKNGMVMVQNCKAKVKTYSTRSMADMKARILEFHFEGMYLEIDGREVGVQFIGRFNVSNLLAVYGAALMLGKQPEEILLVMSTLKSVSGRLEPIRGNDGVTAVVDYAHTPDALANVMQTLRDVLNGKGQLITVCGCGGDRDAGKRPVMAQEAVKASDKVILTSDNPRTEDPEAILDDMEAGLTDGQKRQVLRITDRRQAIRAAVAMAQKGDVILIAGKGHEDYQIIGTVKHHFDDREEVCAAFGI
;
A
#
# COMPACT_ATOMS: atom_id res chain seq x y z
N MET A 1 13.11 -13.70 26.86
CA MET A 1 11.70 -14.11 27.21
C MET A 1 11.66 -15.62 27.33
N LYS A 2 10.98 -16.21 28.33
CA LYS A 2 10.79 -17.66 28.37
C LYS A 2 9.87 -18.16 27.25
N LEU A 3 10.20 -19.31 26.65
CA LEU A 3 9.40 -19.93 25.58
C LEU A 3 7.95 -20.19 26.03
N GLU A 4 7.74 -20.63 27.27
CA GLU A 4 6.40 -20.84 27.84
C GLU A 4 5.52 -19.58 27.79
N VAL A 5 6.10 -18.39 27.88
CA VAL A 5 5.38 -17.12 27.78
C VAL A 5 5.01 -16.84 26.32
N LEU A 6 5.94 -17.06 25.37
CA LEU A 6 5.70 -16.91 23.95
C LEU A 6 4.57 -17.84 23.48
N LEU A 7 4.53 -19.06 23.97
CA LEU A 7 3.54 -20.08 23.62
C LEU A 7 2.11 -19.72 24.08
N LYS A 8 1.91 -18.75 24.99
CA LYS A 8 0.57 -18.29 25.37
C LYS A 8 -0.22 -17.67 24.21
N GLY A 9 0.49 -17.17 23.20
CA GLY A 9 -0.13 -16.63 21.98
C GLY A 9 -0.28 -17.66 20.85
N VAL A 10 0.21 -18.89 21.03
CA VAL A 10 0.32 -19.89 19.97
C VAL A 10 -0.51 -21.13 20.32
N ASN A 11 -1.34 -21.59 19.39
CA ASN A 11 -2.06 -22.86 19.53
C ASN A 11 -1.14 -24.03 19.18
N ALA A 12 -0.24 -24.40 20.10
CA ALA A 12 0.62 -25.56 19.95
C ALA A 12 -0.20 -26.86 20.03
N ILE A 13 0.01 -27.76 19.08
CA ILE A 13 -0.59 -29.11 19.07
C ILE A 13 0.25 -30.05 19.93
N GLU A 14 1.57 -29.95 19.80
CA GLU A 14 2.54 -30.81 20.48
C GLU A 14 3.82 -30.02 20.76
N VAL A 15 4.46 -30.30 21.88
CA VAL A 15 5.77 -29.72 22.23
C VAL A 15 6.70 -30.83 22.69
N ILE A 16 7.85 -30.96 22.00
CA ILE A 16 8.90 -31.89 22.35
C ILE A 16 10.12 -31.08 22.84
N GLY A 17 10.59 -31.32 24.02
CA GLY A 17 11.68 -30.57 24.68
C GLY A 17 11.17 -29.72 25.84
N THR A 18 12.03 -28.81 26.32
CA THR A 18 11.70 -27.96 27.47
C THR A 18 11.15 -26.60 27.05
N THR A 19 10.08 -26.14 27.70
CA THR A 19 9.59 -24.79 27.55
C THR A 19 10.26 -23.77 28.46
N ASP A 20 11.10 -24.23 29.39
CA ASP A 20 11.91 -23.40 30.30
C ASP A 20 13.24 -22.99 29.60
N VAL A 21 13.15 -22.54 28.37
CA VAL A 21 14.27 -22.00 27.58
C VAL A 21 14.05 -20.52 27.30
N GLU A 22 15.15 -19.74 27.31
CA GLU A 22 15.07 -18.32 27.02
C GLU A 22 15.15 -18.08 25.51
N ILE A 23 14.18 -17.35 24.99
CA ILE A 23 14.12 -16.92 23.59
C ILE A 23 14.59 -15.46 23.49
N THR A 24 15.63 -15.23 22.69
CA THR A 24 16.23 -13.91 22.45
C THR A 24 15.78 -13.28 21.13
N GLY A 25 15.21 -14.06 20.21
CA GLY A 25 14.70 -13.60 18.92
C GLY A 25 13.75 -14.58 18.26
N VAL A 26 12.90 -14.08 17.35
CA VAL A 26 12.01 -14.86 16.50
C VAL A 26 12.39 -14.60 15.06
N ASN A 27 12.59 -15.63 14.24
CA ASN A 27 12.94 -15.48 12.83
C ASN A 27 12.27 -16.54 11.94
N ILE A 28 11.95 -16.12 10.71
CA ILE A 28 11.48 -16.98 9.61
C ILE A 28 12.57 -17.21 8.55
N ASP A 29 13.66 -16.45 8.60
CA ASP A 29 14.82 -16.60 7.72
C ASP A 29 15.96 -17.29 8.48
N SER A 30 16.29 -18.53 8.07
CA SER A 30 17.35 -19.32 8.73
C SER A 30 18.71 -18.62 8.71
N ARG A 31 18.99 -17.74 7.76
CA ARG A 31 20.25 -16.98 7.63
C ARG A 31 20.40 -15.89 8.70
N ARG A 32 19.28 -15.50 9.34
CA ARG A 32 19.22 -14.49 10.42
C ARG A 32 19.10 -15.11 11.82
N ILE A 33 19.25 -16.42 11.93
CA ILE A 33 19.21 -17.09 13.21
C ILE A 33 20.52 -16.80 13.96
N GLU A 34 20.36 -16.49 15.23
CA GLU A 34 21.41 -16.31 16.21
C GLU A 34 21.15 -17.22 17.42
N ASN A 35 22.15 -17.34 18.31
CA ASN A 35 22.01 -18.19 19.51
C ASN A 35 20.84 -17.71 20.39
N GLY A 36 19.97 -18.64 20.77
CA GLY A 36 18.78 -18.38 21.58
C GLY A 36 17.51 -18.00 20.76
N HIS A 37 17.60 -18.00 19.44
CA HIS A 37 16.42 -17.72 18.61
C HIS A 37 15.47 -18.91 18.53
N ILE A 38 14.17 -18.61 18.30
CA ILE A 38 13.20 -19.55 17.75
C ILE A 38 13.12 -19.37 16.23
N PHE A 39 13.27 -20.45 15.49
CA PHE A 39 13.05 -20.50 14.05
C PHE A 39 11.62 -20.93 13.76
N VAL A 40 10.88 -20.16 12.92
CA VAL A 40 9.54 -20.53 12.47
C VAL A 40 9.63 -21.01 11.01
N ALA A 41 9.45 -22.32 10.80
CA ALA A 41 9.56 -22.98 9.50
C ALA A 41 8.29 -22.81 8.68
N ILE A 42 8.14 -21.67 7.97
CA ILE A 42 6.95 -21.37 7.15
C ILE A 42 6.98 -22.19 5.86
N LYS A 43 5.86 -22.83 5.53
CA LYS A 43 5.61 -23.40 4.19
C LYS A 43 5.28 -22.29 3.20
N GLY A 44 6.33 -21.70 2.59
CA GLY A 44 6.15 -20.65 1.60
C GLY A 44 5.61 -21.17 0.25
N THR A 45 5.15 -20.26 -0.60
CA THR A 45 4.61 -20.61 -1.93
C THR A 45 5.64 -21.12 -2.93
N GLN A 46 6.93 -20.80 -2.72
CA GLN A 46 8.03 -21.22 -3.61
C GLN A 46 8.99 -22.20 -2.92
N VAL A 47 9.18 -22.05 -1.61
CA VAL A 47 10.17 -22.82 -0.84
C VAL A 47 9.55 -23.20 0.50
N ASP A 48 9.71 -24.48 0.89
CA ASP A 48 9.29 -24.97 2.21
C ASP A 48 10.39 -24.67 3.24
N GLY A 49 10.05 -23.87 4.27
CA GLY A 49 10.95 -23.50 5.36
C GLY A 49 11.46 -24.68 6.18
N HIS A 50 10.75 -25.82 6.20
CA HIS A 50 11.17 -27.00 6.96
C HIS A 50 12.52 -27.55 6.52
N GLN A 51 12.91 -27.42 5.24
CA GLN A 51 14.23 -27.83 4.74
C GLN A 51 15.40 -27.07 5.38
N PHE A 52 15.13 -25.89 5.98
CA PHE A 52 16.16 -25.07 6.62
C PHE A 52 16.29 -25.29 8.13
N ILE A 53 15.48 -26.18 8.73
CA ILE A 53 15.52 -26.48 10.16
C ILE A 53 16.93 -26.92 10.60
N PRO A 54 17.62 -27.87 9.92
CA PRO A 54 18.95 -28.24 10.30
C PRO A 54 19.93 -27.07 10.34
N LYS A 55 19.84 -26.17 9.35
CA LYS A 55 20.68 -24.98 9.28
C LYS A 55 20.39 -23.99 10.40
N ALA A 56 19.13 -23.80 10.73
CA ALA A 56 18.72 -22.93 11.83
C ALA A 56 19.26 -23.45 13.19
N ILE A 57 19.22 -24.77 13.43
CA ILE A 57 19.76 -25.40 14.61
C ILE A 57 21.27 -25.23 14.67
N GLU A 58 21.99 -25.47 13.57
CA GLU A 58 23.44 -25.26 13.46
C GLU A 58 23.83 -23.81 13.82
N LEU A 59 23.01 -22.82 13.48
CA LEU A 59 23.23 -21.40 13.77
C LEU A 59 22.81 -20.99 15.19
N GLY A 60 22.27 -21.92 15.99
CA GLY A 60 21.97 -21.69 17.39
C GLY A 60 20.48 -21.49 17.73
N ALA A 61 19.58 -21.92 16.86
CA ALA A 61 18.16 -21.97 17.23
C ALA A 61 17.96 -22.93 18.40
N VAL A 62 17.35 -22.46 19.48
CA VAL A 62 17.02 -23.26 20.68
C VAL A 62 15.59 -23.81 20.64
N ALA A 63 14.76 -23.29 19.73
CA ALA A 63 13.42 -23.77 19.49
C ALA A 63 13.07 -23.68 18.01
N VAL A 64 12.20 -24.58 17.55
CA VAL A 64 11.69 -24.62 16.17
C VAL A 64 10.17 -24.75 16.20
N MET A 65 9.47 -23.84 15.53
CA MET A 65 8.03 -23.94 15.28
C MET A 65 7.79 -24.47 13.87
N LEU A 66 6.98 -25.53 13.74
CA LEU A 66 6.87 -26.31 12.52
C LEU A 66 5.48 -26.97 12.38
N GLU A 67 5.17 -27.47 11.20
CA GLU A 67 3.92 -28.21 10.93
C GLU A 67 4.15 -29.72 10.92
N ASP A 68 5.29 -30.17 10.39
CA ASP A 68 5.67 -31.58 10.29
C ASP A 68 6.87 -31.84 11.19
N MET A 69 6.70 -32.73 12.18
CA MET A 69 7.77 -33.12 13.09
C MET A 69 8.87 -33.89 12.35
N PRO A 70 10.16 -33.65 12.67
CA PRO A 70 11.24 -34.44 12.13
C PRO A 70 11.19 -35.87 12.67
N ASP A 71 11.73 -36.83 11.91
CA ASP A 71 11.84 -38.23 12.34
C ASP A 71 12.70 -38.39 13.59
N GLU A 72 13.75 -37.57 13.74
CA GLU A 72 14.63 -37.52 14.87
C GLU A 72 14.76 -36.10 15.41
N ALA A 73 14.51 -35.94 16.72
CA ALA A 73 14.68 -34.65 17.41
C ALA A 73 16.15 -34.49 17.83
N VAL A 74 16.68 -33.28 17.68
CA VAL A 74 18.01 -32.91 18.12
C VAL A 74 17.99 -32.58 19.62
N ASP A 75 18.85 -33.20 20.42
CA ASP A 75 18.95 -32.90 21.84
C ASP A 75 19.24 -31.42 22.11
N GLY A 76 18.54 -30.85 23.10
CA GLY A 76 18.71 -29.46 23.50
C GLY A 76 17.87 -28.46 22.65
N VAL A 77 17.15 -28.93 21.65
CA VAL A 77 16.22 -28.09 20.83
C VAL A 77 14.77 -28.41 21.17
N THR A 78 13.94 -27.40 21.35
CA THR A 78 12.51 -27.58 21.59
C THR A 78 11.72 -27.44 20.28
N TYR A 79 10.90 -28.45 19.97
CA TYR A 79 10.05 -28.47 18.78
C TYR A 79 8.61 -28.19 19.16
N ILE A 80 7.99 -27.23 18.45
CA ILE A 80 6.61 -26.78 18.68
C ILE A 80 5.82 -27.06 17.42
N LYS A 81 4.97 -28.10 17.44
CA LYS A 81 4.07 -28.42 16.34
C LYS A 81 2.84 -27.54 16.37
N VAL A 82 2.52 -26.92 15.24
CA VAL A 82 1.33 -26.13 15.02
C VAL A 82 0.57 -26.61 13.78
N SER A 83 -0.70 -26.25 13.63
CA SER A 83 -1.51 -26.58 12.45
C SER A 83 -1.09 -25.77 11.22
N SER A 84 -0.60 -24.54 11.41
CA SER A 84 -0.11 -23.64 10.39
C SER A 84 0.92 -22.70 10.98
N THR A 85 2.13 -22.73 10.46
CA THR A 85 3.21 -21.82 10.85
C THR A 85 2.95 -20.38 10.37
N GLU A 86 2.26 -20.22 9.24
CA GLU A 86 1.80 -18.91 8.74
C GLU A 86 0.82 -18.23 9.71
N GLU A 87 -0.11 -19.01 10.31
CA GLU A 87 -1.06 -18.48 11.31
C GLU A 87 -0.42 -18.26 12.68
N ALA A 88 0.60 -19.02 13.02
CA ALA A 88 1.24 -18.99 14.34
C ALA A 88 2.32 -17.91 14.49
N VAL A 89 3.02 -17.52 13.41
CA VAL A 89 4.15 -16.57 13.47
C VAL A 89 3.73 -15.19 13.95
N GLY A 90 2.57 -14.68 13.49
CA GLY A 90 2.05 -13.36 13.87
C GLY A 90 1.78 -13.26 15.37
N PRO A 91 0.93 -14.15 15.96
CA PRO A 91 0.72 -14.23 17.41
C PRO A 91 2.00 -14.43 18.22
N ALA A 92 2.92 -15.30 17.77
CA ALA A 92 4.21 -15.48 18.41
C ALA A 92 5.04 -14.19 18.46
N ALA A 93 5.16 -13.50 17.33
CA ALA A 93 5.83 -12.21 17.23
C ALA A 93 5.15 -11.15 18.12
N THR A 94 3.81 -11.11 18.13
CA THR A 94 3.05 -10.17 18.97
C THR A 94 3.39 -10.34 20.44
N VAL A 95 3.42 -11.57 20.94
CA VAL A 95 3.81 -11.84 22.34
C VAL A 95 5.27 -11.50 22.57
N PHE A 96 6.18 -11.90 21.65
CA PHE A 96 7.61 -11.65 21.79
C PHE A 96 7.93 -10.15 21.91
N TYR A 97 7.27 -9.31 21.14
CA TYR A 97 7.44 -7.85 21.16
C TYR A 97 6.55 -7.13 22.20
N GLY A 98 5.88 -7.87 23.08
CA GLY A 98 5.11 -7.32 24.21
C GLY A 98 3.77 -6.68 23.80
N SER A 99 3.10 -7.28 22.80
CA SER A 99 1.76 -6.89 22.30
C SER A 99 1.66 -5.40 21.93
N PRO A 100 2.53 -4.88 21.04
CA PRO A 100 2.63 -3.45 20.79
C PRO A 100 1.34 -2.84 20.22
N SER A 101 0.59 -3.60 19.41
CA SER A 101 -0.67 -3.14 18.83
C SER A 101 -1.79 -2.90 19.87
N GLU A 102 -1.68 -3.46 21.07
CA GLU A 102 -2.62 -3.19 22.16
C GLU A 102 -2.35 -1.86 22.87
N LYS A 103 -1.11 -1.34 22.72
CA LYS A 103 -0.65 -0.08 23.32
C LYS A 103 -0.80 1.12 22.38
N LEU A 104 -1.20 0.88 21.12
CA LEU A 104 -1.39 1.86 20.06
C LEU A 104 -2.83 1.86 19.59
N LYS A 105 -3.32 3.02 19.14
CA LYS A 105 -4.54 3.06 18.31
C LYS A 105 -4.16 2.73 16.86
N LEU A 106 -4.08 1.43 16.56
CA LEU A 106 -3.69 0.93 15.25
C LEU A 106 -4.88 0.93 14.30
N VAL A 107 -4.76 1.64 13.16
CA VAL A 107 -5.77 1.67 12.10
C VAL A 107 -5.19 1.11 10.81
N GLY A 108 -5.87 0.11 10.23
CA GLY A 108 -5.49 -0.50 8.96
C GLY A 108 -6.33 0.04 7.79
N VAL A 109 -5.67 0.24 6.65
CA VAL A 109 -6.32 0.69 5.41
C VAL A 109 -6.14 -0.36 4.34
N THR A 110 -7.22 -0.88 3.77
CA THR A 110 -7.18 -1.81 2.65
C THR A 110 -8.05 -1.34 1.48
N GLY A 111 -7.78 -1.88 0.30
CA GLY A 111 -8.44 -1.57 -0.97
C GLY A 111 -7.49 -1.78 -2.13
N THR A 112 -7.93 -1.56 -3.37
CA THR A 112 -7.02 -1.56 -4.53
C THR A 112 -6.24 -0.25 -4.56
N ASN A 113 -6.93 0.88 -4.66
CA ASN A 113 -6.36 2.23 -4.74
C ASN A 113 -6.65 3.03 -3.46
N GLY A 114 -5.82 4.04 -3.16
CA GLY A 114 -6.04 4.99 -2.07
C GLY A 114 -5.46 4.60 -0.70
N LYS A 115 -4.96 3.37 -0.51
CA LYS A 115 -4.38 2.91 0.77
C LYS A 115 -3.28 3.85 1.28
N THR A 116 -2.26 4.08 0.47
CA THR A 116 -1.11 4.95 0.79
C THR A 116 -1.58 6.36 1.11
N THR A 117 -2.47 6.91 0.26
CA THR A 117 -3.00 8.27 0.45
C THR A 117 -3.73 8.37 1.80
N VAL A 118 -4.67 7.45 2.09
CA VAL A 118 -5.46 7.51 3.32
C VAL A 118 -4.60 7.30 4.56
N ALA A 119 -3.69 6.30 4.57
CA ALA A 119 -2.81 6.04 5.72
C ALA A 119 -1.87 7.23 5.98
N THR A 120 -1.24 7.78 4.93
CA THR A 120 -0.33 8.92 5.05
C THR A 120 -1.07 10.20 5.46
N LEU A 121 -2.27 10.44 4.93
CA LEU A 121 -3.06 11.62 5.32
C LEU A 121 -3.54 11.54 6.77
N LEU A 122 -3.91 10.36 7.27
CA LEU A 122 -4.20 10.15 8.69
C LEU A 122 -2.98 10.44 9.56
N TYR A 123 -1.82 9.88 9.22
CA TYR A 123 -0.56 10.15 9.90
C TYR A 123 -0.26 11.66 9.92
N ASN A 124 -0.30 12.34 8.78
CA ASN A 124 -0.04 13.78 8.67
C ASN A 124 -1.06 14.61 9.46
N MET A 125 -2.34 14.24 9.42
CA MET A 125 -3.42 14.91 10.14
C MET A 125 -3.20 14.82 11.64
N PHE A 126 -2.97 13.62 12.19
CA PHE A 126 -2.79 13.44 13.63
C PHE A 126 -1.49 14.06 14.14
N ARG A 127 -0.41 14.05 13.32
CA ARG A 127 0.81 14.79 13.60
C ARG A 127 0.55 16.30 13.71
N LYS A 128 -0.20 16.88 12.77
CA LYS A 128 -0.59 18.31 12.80
C LYS A 128 -1.50 18.65 13.97
N MET A 129 -2.26 17.70 14.50
CA MET A 129 -3.03 17.83 15.75
C MET A 129 -2.16 17.66 17.01
N GLY A 130 -0.84 17.49 16.89
CA GLY A 130 0.10 17.40 18.01
C GLY A 130 0.26 15.99 18.61
N HIS A 131 -0.24 14.94 17.94
CA HIS A 131 -0.07 13.57 18.41
C HIS A 131 1.19 12.93 17.86
N LYS A 132 1.81 12.07 18.67
CA LYS A 132 2.89 11.20 18.24
C LYS A 132 2.33 10.00 17.46
N CYS A 133 2.82 9.79 16.24
CA CYS A 133 2.26 8.82 15.32
C CYS A 133 3.32 8.00 14.60
N GLY A 134 2.94 6.75 14.27
CA GLY A 134 3.66 5.92 13.33
C GLY A 134 2.89 5.73 12.02
N LEU A 135 3.63 5.46 10.94
CA LEU A 135 3.10 5.11 9.62
C LEU A 135 3.83 3.89 9.07
N LEU A 136 3.08 2.92 8.55
CA LEU A 136 3.60 1.80 7.78
C LEU A 136 2.96 1.82 6.39
N SER A 137 3.75 2.16 5.37
CA SER A 137 3.24 2.38 4.02
C SER A 137 4.20 1.92 2.93
N THR A 138 3.69 1.86 1.71
CA THR A 138 4.48 1.50 0.51
C THR A 138 5.63 2.48 0.26
N VAL A 139 5.44 3.76 0.56
CA VAL A 139 6.40 4.82 0.25
C VAL A 139 7.55 4.84 1.25
N CYS A 140 7.21 4.91 2.53
CA CYS A 140 8.16 4.98 3.63
C CYS A 140 7.43 4.65 4.93
N ASN A 141 8.10 3.99 5.84
CA ASN A 141 7.65 3.84 7.22
C ASN A 141 8.13 5.02 8.06
N TYR A 142 7.33 5.47 9.00
CA TYR A 142 7.71 6.55 9.92
C TYR A 142 7.47 6.16 11.36
N ILE A 143 8.42 6.46 12.21
CA ILE A 143 8.27 6.47 13.67
C ILE A 143 8.51 7.89 14.10
N GLU A 144 7.45 8.63 14.43
CA GLU A 144 7.52 10.09 14.54
C GLU A 144 8.10 10.70 13.25
N ASP A 145 9.19 11.43 13.32
CA ASP A 145 9.88 12.02 12.17
C ASP A 145 10.98 11.12 11.58
N GLU A 146 11.27 9.97 12.21
CA GLU A 146 12.28 9.04 11.72
C GLU A 146 11.74 8.27 10.50
N ALA A 147 12.32 8.52 9.34
CA ALA A 147 12.00 7.81 8.10
C ALA A 147 12.77 6.48 8.02
N ILE A 148 12.06 5.39 7.78
CA ILE A 148 12.61 4.05 7.63
C ILE A 148 12.22 3.54 6.25
N PRO A 149 13.17 3.17 5.38
CA PRO A 149 12.85 2.60 4.06
C PRO A 149 11.88 1.44 4.15
N ALA A 150 10.94 1.37 3.22
CA ALA A 150 9.96 0.30 3.14
C ALA A 150 10.34 -0.69 2.04
N ASP A 151 10.61 -1.95 2.39
CA ASP A 151 10.85 -3.02 1.39
C ASP A 151 9.53 -3.57 0.83
N HIS A 152 8.47 -3.52 1.61
CA HIS A 152 7.13 -4.01 1.26
C HIS A 152 6.06 -3.06 1.77
N THR A 153 4.92 -2.98 1.05
CA THR A 153 3.73 -2.24 1.48
C THR A 153 3.28 -2.60 2.90
N THR A 154 3.34 -3.87 3.23
CA THR A 154 3.09 -4.41 4.57
C THR A 154 4.21 -5.38 4.87
N PRO A 155 5.06 -5.14 5.87
CA PRO A 155 6.15 -6.02 6.27
C PRO A 155 5.68 -7.43 6.66
N ASP A 156 6.61 -8.37 6.85
CA ASP A 156 6.30 -9.65 7.49
C ASP A 156 5.90 -9.46 8.96
N ALA A 157 5.32 -10.50 9.57
CA ALA A 157 4.72 -10.40 10.90
C ALA A 157 5.75 -10.04 12.00
N ILE A 158 7.00 -10.46 11.86
CA ILE A 158 8.05 -10.18 12.83
C ILE A 158 8.50 -8.74 12.75
N GLU A 159 8.84 -8.29 11.53
CA GLU A 159 9.24 -6.91 11.27
C GLU A 159 8.13 -5.93 11.62
N LEU A 160 6.88 -6.29 11.33
CA LEU A 160 5.71 -5.49 11.66
C LEU A 160 5.58 -5.26 13.17
N ASN A 161 5.67 -6.33 13.97
CA ASN A 161 5.64 -6.23 15.43
C ASN A 161 6.86 -5.47 15.98
N ARG A 162 8.05 -5.65 15.39
CA ARG A 162 9.26 -4.91 15.75
C ARG A 162 9.09 -3.40 15.54
N LEU A 163 8.54 -3.00 14.40
CA LEU A 163 8.29 -1.57 14.10
C LEU A 163 7.23 -0.99 15.04
N LEU A 164 6.14 -1.72 15.30
CA LEU A 164 5.11 -1.30 16.25
C LEU A 164 5.66 -1.16 17.68
N ALA A 165 6.54 -2.07 18.12
CA ALA A 165 7.20 -1.97 19.42
C ALA A 165 8.07 -0.71 19.50
N ARG A 166 8.85 -0.40 18.45
CA ARG A 166 9.63 0.84 18.36
C ARG A 166 8.73 2.09 18.41
N MET A 167 7.55 2.05 17.77
CA MET A 167 6.58 3.16 17.86
C MET A 167 6.10 3.36 19.31
N VAL A 168 5.82 2.25 20.04
CA VAL A 168 5.46 2.32 21.47
C VAL A 168 6.59 2.93 22.28
N ASP A 169 7.82 2.50 22.07
CA ASP A 169 9.01 3.00 22.79
C ASP A 169 9.26 4.50 22.50
N ALA A 170 8.95 4.96 21.28
CA ALA A 170 9.01 6.37 20.90
C ALA A 170 7.84 7.21 21.49
N GLY A 171 6.88 6.54 22.13
CA GLY A 171 5.70 7.19 22.73
C GLY A 171 4.60 7.53 21.73
N CYS A 172 4.52 6.83 20.58
CA CYS A 172 3.42 6.99 19.65
C CYS A 172 2.08 6.58 20.31
N GLU A 173 1.04 7.36 20.06
CA GLU A 173 -0.34 7.07 20.48
C GLU A 173 -1.12 6.36 19.38
N TYR A 174 -0.82 6.68 18.13
CA TYR A 174 -1.50 6.22 16.93
C TYR A 174 -0.50 5.57 15.97
N ALA A 175 -0.97 4.54 15.27
CA ALA A 175 -0.27 3.98 14.14
C ALA A 175 -1.25 3.76 12.98
N PHE A 176 -0.87 4.18 11.79
CA PHE A 176 -1.65 4.02 10.57
C PHE A 176 -0.89 3.13 9.61
N MET A 177 -1.55 2.13 9.02
CA MET A 177 -0.86 1.19 8.16
C MET A 177 -1.67 0.75 6.95
N GLU A 178 -0.97 0.48 5.86
CA GLU A 178 -1.53 -0.20 4.71
C GLU A 178 -1.63 -1.71 4.97
N CYS A 179 -2.81 -2.29 4.75
CA CYS A 179 -3.04 -3.72 4.78
C CYS A 179 -3.23 -4.25 3.35
N SER A 180 -2.15 -4.74 2.72
CA SER A 180 -2.22 -5.30 1.38
C SER A 180 -2.96 -6.64 1.37
N SER A 181 -3.57 -7.01 0.24
CA SER A 181 -4.27 -8.29 0.11
C SER A 181 -3.33 -9.50 0.30
N HIS A 182 -2.08 -9.38 -0.16
CA HIS A 182 -1.04 -10.38 0.09
C HIS A 182 -0.75 -10.54 1.57
N ALA A 183 -0.57 -9.44 2.29
CA ALA A 183 -0.27 -9.48 3.72
C ALA A 183 -1.43 -10.07 4.55
N ILE A 184 -2.67 -9.76 4.17
CA ILE A 184 -3.86 -10.33 4.82
C ILE A 184 -3.93 -11.84 4.54
N GLN A 185 -3.78 -12.25 3.27
CA GLN A 185 -3.81 -13.64 2.83
C GLN A 185 -2.69 -14.47 3.52
N GLN A 186 -1.49 -13.92 3.56
CA GLN A 186 -0.29 -14.53 4.17
C GLN A 186 -0.21 -14.32 5.69
N ARG A 187 -1.31 -13.97 6.34
CA ARG A 187 -1.40 -13.82 7.80
C ARG A 187 -0.34 -12.89 8.44
N ARG A 188 0.30 -11.99 7.65
CA ARG A 188 1.34 -11.09 8.18
C ARG A 188 0.83 -10.15 9.27
N ILE A 189 -0.48 -9.82 9.25
CA ILE A 189 -1.16 -9.01 10.26
C ILE A 189 -1.81 -9.84 11.36
N GLY A 190 -1.60 -11.16 11.37
CA GLY A 190 -2.11 -12.07 12.40
C GLY A 190 -1.59 -11.68 13.80
N GLY A 191 -2.44 -11.81 14.81
CA GLY A 191 -2.11 -11.44 16.19
C GLY A 191 -2.17 -9.94 16.51
N LEU A 192 -2.26 -9.05 15.51
CA LEU A 192 -2.40 -7.62 15.76
C LEU A 192 -3.82 -7.26 16.16
N LYS A 193 -3.94 -6.33 17.12
CA LYS A 193 -5.20 -5.74 17.54
C LYS A 193 -5.39 -4.38 16.86
N PHE A 194 -6.32 -4.32 15.90
CA PHE A 194 -6.72 -3.08 15.26
C PHE A 194 -7.85 -2.40 16.02
N CYS A 195 -7.74 -1.10 16.26
CA CYS A 195 -8.86 -0.29 16.75
C CYS A 195 -9.78 0.19 15.61
N GLY A 196 -9.34 0.09 14.35
CA GLY A 196 -10.14 0.45 13.20
C GLY A 196 -9.64 -0.10 11.88
N GLY A 197 -10.56 -0.25 10.93
CA GLY A 197 -10.30 -0.68 9.57
C GLY A 197 -11.02 0.19 8.55
N ILE A 198 -10.36 0.50 7.42
CA ILE A 198 -10.88 1.34 6.35
C ILE A 198 -10.84 0.58 5.03
N PHE A 199 -11.97 0.52 4.33
CA PHE A 199 -12.07 0.03 2.95
C PHE A 199 -12.20 1.19 1.98
N THR A 200 -11.32 1.28 1.00
CA THR A 200 -11.35 2.35 -0.01
C THR A 200 -12.12 1.96 -1.28
N ASN A 201 -11.69 0.93 -1.97
CA ASN A 201 -12.31 0.41 -3.22
C ASN A 201 -11.74 -0.95 -3.61
N LEU A 202 -12.41 -1.61 -4.58
CA LEU A 202 -11.95 -2.88 -5.15
C LEU A 202 -12.10 -2.87 -6.67
N THR A 203 -10.99 -2.82 -7.39
CA THR A 203 -10.89 -2.94 -8.84
C THR A 203 -9.94 -4.08 -9.22
N ARG A 204 -9.87 -4.44 -10.50
CA ARG A 204 -9.04 -5.55 -10.97
C ARG A 204 -7.56 -5.26 -10.75
N ASP A 205 -6.92 -6.07 -9.90
CA ASP A 205 -5.48 -6.05 -9.64
C ASP A 205 -5.04 -7.38 -9.00
N HIS A 206 -3.74 -7.69 -9.05
CA HIS A 206 -3.12 -8.84 -8.37
C HIS A 206 -3.74 -10.22 -8.69
N LEU A 207 -4.32 -10.41 -9.90
CA LEU A 207 -4.90 -11.70 -10.31
C LEU A 207 -3.82 -12.73 -10.67
N ASP A 208 -2.59 -12.32 -10.90
CA ASP A 208 -1.40 -13.18 -10.96
C ASP A 208 -1.25 -14.00 -9.67
N TYR A 209 -1.48 -13.40 -8.51
CA TYR A 209 -1.41 -14.03 -7.21
C TYR A 209 -2.74 -14.66 -6.77
N HIS A 210 -3.83 -13.89 -6.75
CA HIS A 210 -5.12 -14.33 -6.21
C HIS A 210 -5.91 -15.23 -7.15
N LYS A 211 -5.53 -15.32 -8.44
CA LYS A 211 -6.15 -16.11 -9.52
C LYS A 211 -7.53 -15.63 -9.96
N THR A 212 -8.44 -15.31 -9.02
CA THR A 212 -9.78 -14.80 -9.31
C THR A 212 -10.06 -13.49 -8.58
N PHE A 213 -11.04 -12.74 -9.10
CA PHE A 213 -11.48 -11.50 -8.44
C PHE A 213 -12.16 -11.78 -7.09
N GLU A 214 -12.86 -12.90 -6.97
CA GLU A 214 -13.50 -13.36 -5.74
C GLU A 214 -12.46 -13.63 -4.66
N ASN A 215 -11.40 -14.38 -4.96
CA ASN A 215 -10.31 -14.63 -4.02
C ASN A 215 -9.63 -13.33 -3.57
N TYR A 216 -9.43 -12.39 -4.49
CA TYR A 216 -8.87 -11.07 -4.18
C TYR A 216 -9.77 -10.26 -3.26
N ARG A 217 -11.09 -10.27 -3.50
CA ARG A 217 -12.10 -9.66 -2.64
C ARG A 217 -12.09 -10.31 -1.26
N ASP A 218 -12.15 -11.63 -1.20
CA ASP A 218 -12.29 -12.39 0.05
C ASP A 218 -11.01 -12.27 0.92
N ALA A 219 -9.83 -12.18 0.28
CA ALA A 219 -8.59 -11.86 0.98
C ALA A 219 -8.67 -10.52 1.73
N LYS A 220 -9.21 -9.45 1.10
CA LYS A 220 -9.40 -8.16 1.78
C LYS A 220 -10.52 -8.20 2.82
N LYS A 221 -11.61 -8.91 2.53
CA LYS A 221 -12.76 -9.08 3.45
C LYS A 221 -12.34 -9.70 4.77
N LEU A 222 -11.41 -10.65 4.74
CA LEU A 222 -10.87 -11.30 5.93
C LEU A 222 -10.35 -10.30 6.98
N PHE A 223 -9.78 -9.17 6.57
CA PHE A 223 -9.35 -8.12 7.49
C PHE A 223 -10.51 -7.59 8.33
N PHE A 224 -11.67 -7.33 7.71
CA PHE A 224 -12.87 -6.84 8.43
C PHE A 224 -13.53 -7.93 9.27
N ASP A 225 -13.51 -9.17 8.80
CA ASP A 225 -14.07 -10.31 9.54
C ASP A 225 -13.31 -10.59 10.85
N THR A 226 -12.03 -10.20 10.92
CA THR A 226 -11.17 -10.37 12.10
C THR A 226 -11.14 -9.17 13.04
N LEU A 227 -11.75 -8.03 12.69
CA LEU A 227 -11.80 -6.86 13.56
C LEU A 227 -12.56 -7.17 14.86
N PRO A 228 -12.02 -6.78 16.04
CA PRO A 228 -12.67 -7.00 17.30
C PRO A 228 -13.92 -6.12 17.43
N LYS A 229 -14.84 -6.52 18.33
CA LYS A 229 -16.14 -5.85 18.53
C LYS A 229 -16.02 -4.40 18.99
N ASP A 230 -14.95 -4.06 19.69
CA ASP A 230 -14.64 -2.71 20.19
C ASP A 230 -13.95 -1.83 19.14
N ALA A 231 -13.62 -2.37 17.96
CA ALA A 231 -13.10 -1.61 16.85
C ALA A 231 -14.18 -0.89 16.03
N PHE A 232 -13.75 -0.09 15.05
CA PHE A 232 -14.63 0.44 14.01
C PHE A 232 -14.24 -0.07 12.61
N ALA A 233 -15.20 -0.07 11.70
CA ALA A 233 -14.99 -0.34 10.29
C ALA A 233 -15.62 0.78 9.47
N ILE A 234 -14.85 1.37 8.54
CA ILE A 234 -15.32 2.41 7.61
C ILE A 234 -15.29 1.83 6.20
N THR A 235 -16.42 1.87 5.51
CA THR A 235 -16.56 1.29 4.18
C THR A 235 -17.13 2.26 3.17
N ASN A 236 -16.56 2.24 1.95
CA ASN A 236 -17.02 3.01 0.80
C ASN A 236 -18.21 2.32 0.15
N VAL A 237 -19.39 2.93 0.22
CA VAL A 237 -20.61 2.39 -0.44
C VAL A 237 -20.77 2.83 -1.89
N ASP A 238 -19.91 3.71 -2.42
CA ASP A 238 -19.81 3.96 -3.85
C ASP A 238 -19.17 2.77 -4.60
N ASP A 239 -18.43 1.91 -3.91
CA ASP A 239 -17.95 0.64 -4.43
C ASP A 239 -18.97 -0.48 -4.16
N LYS A 240 -19.32 -1.24 -5.20
CA LYS A 240 -20.29 -2.34 -5.11
C LYS A 240 -19.91 -3.43 -4.10
N ASN A 241 -18.62 -3.56 -3.77
CA ASN A 241 -18.13 -4.51 -2.76
C ASN A 241 -18.09 -3.89 -1.36
N GLY A 242 -18.37 -2.60 -1.19
CA GLY A 242 -18.24 -1.91 0.10
C GLY A 242 -19.02 -2.60 1.22
N MET A 243 -20.29 -2.93 1.00
CA MET A 243 -21.11 -3.64 1.99
C MET A 243 -20.72 -5.11 2.13
N VAL A 244 -20.18 -5.74 1.07
CA VAL A 244 -19.67 -7.13 1.14
C VAL A 244 -18.48 -7.21 2.08
N MET A 245 -17.57 -6.22 2.06
CA MET A 245 -16.39 -6.19 2.94
C MET A 245 -16.75 -6.27 4.42
N VAL A 246 -17.85 -5.64 4.83
CA VAL A 246 -18.24 -5.54 6.25
C VAL A 246 -19.40 -6.46 6.63
N GLN A 247 -19.81 -7.37 5.74
CA GLN A 247 -20.99 -8.22 5.94
C GLN A 247 -20.91 -9.06 7.23
N ASN A 248 -19.74 -9.58 7.58
CA ASN A 248 -19.52 -10.40 8.77
C ASN A 248 -18.71 -9.65 9.85
N CYS A 249 -18.51 -8.34 9.68
CA CYS A 249 -17.73 -7.53 10.59
C CYS A 249 -18.44 -7.40 11.94
N LYS A 250 -17.71 -7.65 13.04
CA LYS A 250 -18.23 -7.52 14.41
C LYS A 250 -18.05 -6.10 14.96
N ALA A 251 -17.21 -5.30 14.32
CA ALA A 251 -16.90 -3.94 14.71
C ALA A 251 -18.07 -2.98 14.39
N LYS A 252 -18.01 -1.77 14.93
CA LYS A 252 -18.99 -0.70 14.61
C LYS A 252 -18.77 -0.22 13.18
N VAL A 253 -19.69 -0.58 12.26
CA VAL A 253 -19.63 -0.19 10.86
C VAL A 253 -20.14 1.23 10.67
N LYS A 254 -19.39 2.03 9.86
CA LYS A 254 -19.76 3.33 9.34
C LYS A 254 -19.52 3.37 7.83
N THR A 255 -20.44 3.98 7.12
CA THR A 255 -20.42 4.09 5.66
C THR A 255 -20.03 5.49 5.22
N TYR A 256 -19.36 5.59 4.07
CA TYR A 256 -19.13 6.89 3.43
C TYR A 256 -19.39 6.83 1.92
N SER A 257 -19.78 7.99 1.35
CA SER A 257 -20.12 8.11 -0.07
C SER A 257 -19.98 9.55 -0.57
N THR A 258 -19.60 9.67 -1.83
CA THR A 258 -19.66 10.92 -2.59
C THR A 258 -20.88 10.99 -3.52
N ARG A 259 -21.68 9.91 -3.63
CA ARG A 259 -22.77 9.75 -4.59
C ARG A 259 -24.10 9.36 -3.95
N SER A 260 -24.04 8.55 -2.90
CA SER A 260 -25.20 7.88 -2.31
C SER A 260 -25.45 8.32 -0.86
N MET A 261 -26.53 7.83 -0.26
CA MET A 261 -26.80 8.00 1.16
C MET A 261 -25.81 7.16 1.97
N ALA A 262 -25.16 7.76 2.94
CA ALA A 262 -24.19 7.15 3.84
C ALA A 262 -24.17 7.88 5.19
N ASP A 263 -23.47 7.31 6.19
CA ASP A 263 -23.24 7.99 7.48
C ASP A 263 -22.44 9.28 7.33
N MET A 264 -21.50 9.30 6.39
CA MET A 264 -20.65 10.47 6.07
C MET A 264 -20.72 10.74 4.58
N LYS A 265 -20.88 12.00 4.21
CA LYS A 265 -21.07 12.42 2.82
C LYS A 265 -20.20 13.61 2.47
N ALA A 266 -19.75 13.64 1.22
CA ALA A 266 -19.10 14.82 0.66
C ALA A 266 -19.60 15.10 -0.74
N ARG A 267 -19.66 16.38 -1.12
CA ARG A 267 -19.88 16.84 -2.49
C ARG A 267 -18.86 17.91 -2.85
N ILE A 268 -18.51 17.96 -4.12
CA ILE A 268 -17.65 19.00 -4.67
C ILE A 268 -18.53 20.21 -4.97
N LEU A 269 -18.19 21.35 -4.39
CA LEU A 269 -18.84 22.63 -4.68
C LEU A 269 -18.14 23.34 -5.84
N GLU A 270 -16.78 23.39 -5.77
CA GLU A 270 -15.94 23.99 -6.81
C GLU A 270 -14.70 23.13 -7.04
N PHE A 271 -14.21 23.16 -8.28
CA PHE A 271 -13.05 22.39 -8.71
C PHE A 271 -12.05 23.30 -9.45
N HIS A 272 -10.84 23.44 -8.89
CA HIS A 272 -9.76 24.26 -9.43
C HIS A 272 -8.46 23.48 -9.54
N PHE A 273 -7.49 24.00 -10.27
CA PHE A 273 -6.17 23.39 -10.40
C PHE A 273 -5.38 23.41 -9.08
N GLU A 274 -5.65 24.38 -8.23
CA GLU A 274 -5.02 24.53 -6.91
C GLU A 274 -5.68 23.69 -5.82
N GLY A 275 -6.87 23.13 -6.07
CA GLY A 275 -7.61 22.34 -5.10
C GLY A 275 -9.13 22.35 -5.34
N MET A 276 -9.87 21.93 -4.34
CA MET A 276 -11.32 21.80 -4.38
C MET A 276 -11.96 22.49 -3.18
N TYR A 277 -13.16 23.04 -3.40
CA TYR A 277 -14.10 23.37 -2.33
C TYR A 277 -15.10 22.22 -2.17
N LEU A 278 -15.16 21.68 -0.97
CA LEU A 278 -15.99 20.54 -0.62
C LEU A 278 -17.02 20.93 0.44
N GLU A 279 -18.18 20.30 0.39
CA GLU A 279 -19.07 20.21 1.55
C GLU A 279 -18.93 18.79 2.12
N ILE A 280 -18.59 18.68 3.40
CA ILE A 280 -18.50 17.42 4.15
C ILE A 280 -19.48 17.49 5.32
N ASP A 281 -20.51 16.63 5.32
CA ASP A 281 -21.56 16.58 6.33
C ASP A 281 -22.16 17.96 6.66
N GLY A 282 -22.43 18.76 5.61
CA GLY A 282 -23.03 20.11 5.69
C GLY A 282 -22.07 21.23 6.11
N ARG A 283 -20.75 20.95 6.14
CA ARG A 283 -19.70 21.95 6.42
C ARG A 283 -18.82 22.15 5.20
N GLU A 284 -18.48 23.39 4.91
CA GLU A 284 -17.62 23.73 3.78
C GLU A 284 -16.15 23.74 4.17
N VAL A 285 -15.28 23.22 3.28
CA VAL A 285 -13.83 23.20 3.45
C VAL A 285 -13.12 23.31 2.10
N GLY A 286 -12.14 24.20 2.00
CA GLY A 286 -11.19 24.26 0.91
C GLY A 286 -10.03 23.26 1.15
N VAL A 287 -9.70 22.44 0.16
CA VAL A 287 -8.62 21.44 0.24
C VAL A 287 -7.64 21.57 -0.92
N GLN A 288 -6.35 21.32 -0.65
CA GLN A 288 -5.26 21.40 -1.64
C GLN A 288 -5.10 20.06 -2.41
N PHE A 289 -6.21 19.46 -2.79
CA PHE A 289 -6.25 18.20 -3.53
C PHE A 289 -7.07 18.37 -4.79
N ILE A 290 -6.67 17.68 -5.85
CA ILE A 290 -7.43 17.56 -7.09
C ILE A 290 -7.89 16.11 -7.26
N GLY A 291 -8.93 15.92 -8.06
CA GLY A 291 -9.48 14.59 -8.39
C GLY A 291 -10.60 14.12 -7.48
N ARG A 292 -11.69 13.68 -8.14
CA ARG A 292 -12.90 13.18 -7.47
C ARG A 292 -12.60 12.01 -6.52
N PHE A 293 -11.64 11.14 -6.87
CA PHE A 293 -11.25 10.02 -6.02
C PHE A 293 -10.56 10.49 -4.72
N ASN A 294 -9.91 11.66 -4.72
CA ASN A 294 -9.34 12.21 -3.49
C ASN A 294 -10.42 12.73 -2.53
N VAL A 295 -11.60 13.12 -3.03
CA VAL A 295 -12.75 13.42 -2.15
C VAL A 295 -13.15 12.19 -1.35
N SER A 296 -13.18 11.01 -1.99
CA SER A 296 -13.45 9.73 -1.34
C SER A 296 -12.35 9.38 -0.31
N ASN A 297 -11.07 9.60 -0.65
CA ASN A 297 -9.96 9.40 0.29
C ASN A 297 -10.04 10.35 1.50
N LEU A 298 -10.31 11.64 1.26
CA LEU A 298 -10.47 12.63 2.34
C LEU A 298 -11.67 12.32 3.23
N LEU A 299 -12.76 11.82 2.66
CA LEU A 299 -13.93 11.42 3.42
C LEU A 299 -13.66 10.19 4.30
N ALA A 300 -12.85 9.23 3.81
CA ALA A 300 -12.36 8.11 4.62
C ALA A 300 -11.48 8.58 5.79
N VAL A 301 -10.59 9.56 5.55
CA VAL A 301 -9.75 10.21 6.57
C VAL A 301 -10.61 10.92 7.61
N TYR A 302 -11.60 11.71 7.16
CA TYR A 302 -12.56 12.41 8.02
C TYR A 302 -13.29 11.42 8.94
N GLY A 303 -13.84 10.37 8.35
CA GLY A 303 -14.56 9.34 9.08
C GLY A 303 -13.71 8.62 10.12
N ALA A 304 -12.46 8.27 9.78
CA ALA A 304 -11.54 7.64 10.72
C ALA A 304 -11.19 8.57 11.88
N ALA A 305 -10.95 9.86 11.61
CA ALA A 305 -10.67 10.83 12.65
C ALA A 305 -11.86 11.03 13.59
N LEU A 306 -13.10 11.06 13.07
CA LEU A 306 -14.32 11.07 13.90
C LEU A 306 -14.41 9.83 14.81
N MET A 307 -14.15 8.64 14.25
CA MET A 307 -14.18 7.39 15.02
C MET A 307 -13.06 7.31 16.06
N LEU A 308 -11.96 8.02 15.86
CA LEU A 308 -10.88 8.20 16.84
C LEU A 308 -11.14 9.33 17.83
N GLY A 309 -12.34 9.93 17.81
CA GLY A 309 -12.82 10.91 18.81
C GLY A 309 -12.45 12.35 18.52
N LYS A 310 -12.04 12.70 17.30
CA LYS A 310 -11.77 14.09 16.91
C LYS A 310 -13.06 14.81 16.56
N GLN A 311 -13.06 16.16 16.76
CA GLN A 311 -14.23 16.97 16.45
C GLN A 311 -14.23 17.38 14.97
N PRO A 312 -15.42 17.47 14.32
CA PRO A 312 -15.53 17.82 12.90
C PRO A 312 -14.78 19.09 12.51
N GLU A 313 -14.88 20.13 13.31
CA GLU A 313 -14.26 21.44 13.05
C GLU A 313 -12.73 21.34 13.08
N GLU A 314 -12.16 20.63 14.04
CA GLU A 314 -10.72 20.36 14.16
C GLU A 314 -10.22 19.56 12.94
N ILE A 315 -10.97 18.50 12.55
CA ILE A 315 -10.62 17.67 11.39
C ILE A 315 -10.58 18.51 10.13
N LEU A 316 -11.62 19.31 9.85
CA LEU A 316 -11.73 20.10 8.63
C LEU A 316 -10.68 21.21 8.59
N LEU A 317 -10.39 21.85 9.72
CA LEU A 317 -9.34 22.85 9.83
C LEU A 317 -7.97 22.26 9.45
N VAL A 318 -7.61 21.11 9.99
CA VAL A 318 -6.34 20.46 9.67
C VAL A 318 -6.35 19.94 8.23
N MET A 319 -7.48 19.37 7.78
CA MET A 319 -7.63 18.85 6.41
C MET A 319 -7.35 19.92 5.34
N SER A 320 -7.75 21.18 5.57
CA SER A 320 -7.49 22.28 4.63
C SER A 320 -6.00 22.60 4.45
N THR A 321 -5.16 22.16 5.38
CA THR A 321 -3.69 22.39 5.36
C THR A 321 -2.90 21.17 4.86
N LEU A 322 -3.56 20.04 4.61
CA LEU A 322 -2.90 18.84 4.11
C LEU A 322 -2.51 19.02 2.64
N LYS A 323 -1.40 18.40 2.26
CA LYS A 323 -0.89 18.37 0.88
C LYS A 323 -0.98 16.96 0.31
N SER A 324 -0.91 16.85 -1.02
CA SER A 324 -0.82 15.55 -1.71
C SER A 324 0.37 14.74 -1.20
N VAL A 325 0.19 13.42 -1.23
CA VAL A 325 1.26 12.47 -0.88
C VAL A 325 2.22 12.38 -2.05
N SER A 326 3.52 12.25 -1.76
CA SER A 326 4.55 12.14 -2.80
C SER A 326 4.24 11.03 -3.80
N GLY A 327 4.38 11.34 -5.10
CA GLY A 327 4.05 10.43 -6.20
C GLY A 327 2.56 10.11 -6.33
N ARG A 328 1.67 10.95 -5.79
CA ARG A 328 0.20 10.83 -5.90
C ARG A 328 -0.39 12.15 -6.39
N LEU A 329 -0.67 12.27 -7.69
CA LEU A 329 -1.04 13.52 -8.35
C LEU A 329 -0.15 14.69 -7.89
N GLU A 330 1.15 14.48 -7.93
CA GLU A 330 2.15 15.46 -7.48
C GLU A 330 2.48 16.44 -8.61
N PRO A 331 2.08 17.71 -8.53
CA PRO A 331 2.32 18.68 -9.59
C PRO A 331 3.72 19.28 -9.50
N ILE A 332 4.39 19.39 -10.64
CA ILE A 332 5.67 20.10 -10.84
C ILE A 332 5.46 21.16 -11.92
N ARG A 333 5.67 22.42 -11.61
CA ARG A 333 5.42 23.53 -12.54
C ARG A 333 6.71 23.97 -13.22
N GLY A 334 6.71 23.95 -14.54
CA GLY A 334 7.75 24.55 -15.35
C GLY A 334 7.64 26.07 -15.43
N ASN A 335 8.76 26.74 -15.70
CA ASN A 335 8.80 28.21 -15.83
C ASN A 335 8.07 28.72 -17.09
N ASP A 336 7.81 27.86 -18.06
CA ASP A 336 7.12 28.13 -19.34
C ASP A 336 5.57 28.04 -19.25
N GLY A 337 5.04 27.70 -18.05
CA GLY A 337 3.61 27.54 -17.80
C GLY A 337 3.06 26.17 -18.19
N VAL A 338 3.93 25.18 -18.39
CA VAL A 338 3.60 23.76 -18.48
C VAL A 338 3.56 23.17 -17.07
N THR A 339 2.65 22.25 -16.83
CA THR A 339 2.61 21.50 -15.55
C THR A 339 2.79 20.02 -15.81
N ALA A 340 3.80 19.41 -15.19
CA ALA A 340 3.92 17.97 -15.12
C ALA A 340 3.27 17.46 -13.84
N VAL A 341 2.66 16.28 -13.91
CA VAL A 341 2.04 15.60 -12.76
C VAL A 341 2.62 14.20 -12.68
N VAL A 342 3.24 13.87 -11.55
CA VAL A 342 3.81 12.54 -11.29
C VAL A 342 2.81 11.73 -10.47
N ASP A 343 2.51 10.50 -10.91
CA ASP A 343 1.54 9.63 -10.25
C ASP A 343 1.94 8.15 -10.32
N TYR A 344 1.56 7.41 -9.29
CA TYR A 344 1.79 5.96 -9.18
C TYR A 344 0.77 5.11 -9.96
N ALA A 345 -0.07 5.69 -10.77
CA ALA A 345 -1.09 4.99 -11.56
C ALA A 345 -0.45 3.95 -12.49
N HIS A 346 -0.52 2.68 -12.12
CA HIS A 346 0.06 1.53 -12.81
C HIS A 346 -0.97 0.44 -13.14
N THR A 347 -2.26 0.73 -12.91
CA THR A 347 -3.40 -0.10 -13.33
C THR A 347 -4.29 0.67 -14.28
N PRO A 348 -5.04 0.01 -15.18
CA PRO A 348 -5.93 0.69 -16.13
C PRO A 348 -6.92 1.65 -15.46
N ASP A 349 -7.56 1.20 -14.39
CA ASP A 349 -8.52 2.00 -13.62
C ASP A 349 -7.87 3.22 -12.95
N ALA A 350 -6.71 3.05 -12.32
CA ALA A 350 -5.98 4.16 -11.70
C ALA A 350 -5.55 5.18 -12.75
N LEU A 351 -5.04 4.73 -13.91
CA LEU A 351 -4.61 5.59 -15.00
C LEU A 351 -5.81 6.38 -15.57
N ALA A 352 -6.94 5.72 -15.84
CA ALA A 352 -8.16 6.35 -16.31
C ALA A 352 -8.65 7.43 -15.32
N ASN A 353 -8.67 7.16 -14.02
CA ASN A 353 -9.10 8.10 -12.99
C ASN A 353 -8.19 9.34 -12.90
N VAL A 354 -6.89 9.15 -12.98
CA VAL A 354 -5.91 10.25 -12.97
C VAL A 354 -6.06 11.11 -14.23
N MET A 355 -6.13 10.49 -15.41
CA MET A 355 -6.31 11.22 -16.67
C MET A 355 -7.63 11.98 -16.72
N GLN A 356 -8.74 11.37 -16.26
CA GLN A 356 -10.02 12.06 -16.17
C GLN A 356 -9.93 13.28 -15.25
N THR A 357 -9.25 13.15 -14.13
CA THR A 357 -9.00 14.28 -13.21
C THR A 357 -8.27 15.42 -13.92
N LEU A 358 -7.21 15.10 -14.67
CA LEU A 358 -6.43 16.12 -15.38
C LEU A 358 -7.24 16.75 -16.53
N ARG A 359 -8.11 15.98 -17.19
CA ARG A 359 -9.06 16.50 -18.17
C ARG A 359 -10.09 17.45 -17.54
N ASP A 360 -10.64 17.11 -16.39
CA ASP A 360 -11.57 17.97 -15.66
C ASP A 360 -10.89 19.29 -15.28
N VAL A 361 -9.62 19.25 -14.87
CA VAL A 361 -8.80 20.44 -14.54
C VAL A 361 -8.49 21.28 -15.77
N LEU A 362 -8.08 20.65 -16.88
CA LEU A 362 -7.82 21.33 -18.14
C LEU A 362 -9.06 22.04 -18.69
N ASN A 363 -10.24 21.49 -18.42
CA ASN A 363 -11.54 22.06 -18.84
C ASN A 363 -11.55 22.52 -20.32
N GLY A 364 -10.97 21.68 -21.19
CA GLY A 364 -10.86 21.96 -22.63
C GLY A 364 -9.78 22.98 -23.03
N LYS A 365 -8.93 23.42 -22.07
CA LYS A 365 -7.83 24.36 -22.33
C LYS A 365 -6.49 23.60 -22.23
N GLY A 366 -5.72 23.56 -23.32
CA GLY A 366 -4.45 22.83 -23.37
C GLY A 366 -4.61 21.34 -23.70
N GLN A 367 -3.49 20.66 -23.85
CA GLN A 367 -3.38 19.24 -24.18
C GLN A 367 -3.00 18.42 -22.94
N LEU A 368 -3.42 17.17 -22.91
CA LEU A 368 -2.90 16.15 -21.99
C LEU A 368 -1.92 15.24 -22.73
N ILE A 369 -0.66 15.25 -22.29
CA ILE A 369 0.42 14.40 -22.80
C ILE A 369 0.69 13.35 -21.73
N THR A 370 0.52 12.05 -22.04
CA THR A 370 0.71 11.00 -21.05
C THR A 370 1.94 10.14 -21.36
N VAL A 371 2.85 10.03 -20.41
CA VAL A 371 3.99 9.12 -20.41
C VAL A 371 3.67 7.95 -19.49
N CYS A 372 3.60 6.74 -20.02
CA CYS A 372 3.27 5.56 -19.22
C CYS A 372 3.97 4.30 -19.74
N GLY A 373 4.15 3.34 -18.83
CA GLY A 373 4.74 2.04 -19.12
C GLY A 373 4.14 0.95 -18.25
N CYS A 374 4.57 -0.29 -18.47
CA CYS A 374 4.19 -1.43 -17.66
C CYS A 374 5.41 -2.16 -17.10
N GLY A 375 5.27 -2.76 -15.92
CA GLY A 375 6.33 -3.58 -15.33
C GLY A 375 6.41 -4.98 -15.95
N GLY A 376 7.63 -5.49 -16.07
CA GLY A 376 7.90 -6.90 -16.38
C GLY A 376 7.68 -7.79 -15.14
N ASP A 377 7.57 -9.11 -15.36
CA ASP A 377 7.28 -10.14 -14.36
C ASP A 377 6.00 -9.83 -13.55
N ARG A 378 4.99 -9.27 -14.23
CA ARG A 378 3.69 -8.88 -13.69
C ARG A 378 2.57 -9.29 -14.68
N ASP A 379 1.31 -8.98 -14.32
CA ASP A 379 0.14 -9.24 -15.16
C ASP A 379 0.30 -8.61 -16.56
N ALA A 380 0.66 -9.43 -17.56
CA ALA A 380 0.79 -9.00 -18.95
C ALA A 380 -0.58 -8.62 -19.55
N GLY A 381 -1.67 -9.22 -19.06
CA GLY A 381 -3.03 -8.96 -19.57
C GLY A 381 -3.49 -7.52 -19.40
N LYS A 382 -2.87 -6.74 -18.49
CA LYS A 382 -3.19 -5.33 -18.32
C LYS A 382 -2.48 -4.41 -19.34
N ARG A 383 -1.39 -4.86 -20.00
CA ARG A 383 -0.54 -4.05 -20.88
C ARG A 383 -1.32 -3.39 -22.03
N PRO A 384 -2.08 -4.17 -22.86
CA PRO A 384 -2.88 -3.59 -23.94
C PRO A 384 -3.98 -2.66 -23.42
N VAL A 385 -4.58 -2.97 -22.27
CA VAL A 385 -5.65 -2.13 -21.67
C VAL A 385 -5.09 -0.80 -21.17
N MET A 386 -3.89 -0.79 -20.58
CA MET A 386 -3.19 0.44 -20.18
C MET A 386 -2.98 1.38 -21.36
N ALA A 387 -2.51 0.87 -22.50
CA ALA A 387 -2.31 1.68 -23.71
C ALA A 387 -3.63 2.20 -24.26
N GLN A 388 -4.69 1.38 -24.28
CA GLN A 388 -6.03 1.80 -24.70
C GLN A 388 -6.58 2.95 -23.84
N GLU A 389 -6.49 2.84 -22.51
CA GLU A 389 -6.95 3.91 -21.61
C GLU A 389 -6.10 5.17 -21.79
N ALA A 390 -4.78 5.06 -21.96
CA ALA A 390 -3.92 6.20 -22.22
C ALA A 390 -4.33 6.96 -23.48
N VAL A 391 -4.53 6.27 -24.60
CA VAL A 391 -4.91 6.90 -25.90
C VAL A 391 -6.32 7.48 -25.85
N LYS A 392 -7.25 6.84 -25.15
CA LYS A 392 -8.64 7.30 -25.03
C LYS A 392 -8.76 8.66 -24.36
N ALA A 393 -7.91 8.97 -23.39
CA ALA A 393 -8.03 10.16 -22.56
C ALA A 393 -6.95 11.22 -22.83
N SER A 394 -5.91 10.93 -23.62
CA SER A 394 -4.80 11.86 -23.89
C SER A 394 -4.80 12.37 -25.33
N ASP A 395 -4.24 13.56 -25.57
CA ASP A 395 -4.00 14.08 -26.92
C ASP A 395 -2.76 13.45 -27.54
N LYS A 396 -1.74 13.14 -26.71
CA LYS A 396 -0.52 12.45 -27.09
C LYS A 396 -0.15 11.46 -26.02
N VAL A 397 0.38 10.32 -26.43
CA VAL A 397 0.86 9.26 -25.53
C VAL A 397 2.30 8.90 -25.87
N ILE A 398 3.12 8.73 -24.85
CA ILE A 398 4.45 8.17 -24.98
C ILE A 398 4.50 6.87 -24.18
N LEU A 399 4.62 5.75 -24.88
CA LEU A 399 4.84 4.45 -24.26
C LEU A 399 6.33 4.29 -23.98
N THR A 400 6.67 3.91 -22.76
CA THR A 400 8.06 3.82 -22.28
C THR A 400 8.26 2.66 -21.32
N SER A 401 9.53 2.36 -21.00
CA SER A 401 9.86 1.36 -19.99
C SER A 401 9.52 1.86 -18.58
N ASP A 402 8.96 0.99 -17.76
CA ASP A 402 8.81 1.17 -16.31
C ASP A 402 9.93 0.40 -15.59
N ASN A 403 9.63 -0.69 -14.90
CA ASN A 403 10.57 -1.66 -14.32
C ASN A 403 10.53 -2.94 -15.18
N PRO A 404 11.36 -3.10 -16.23
CA PRO A 404 11.28 -4.28 -17.11
C PRO A 404 11.65 -5.57 -16.40
N ARG A 405 12.44 -5.51 -15.32
CA ARG A 405 12.94 -6.66 -14.58
C ARG A 405 13.63 -7.65 -15.53
N THR A 406 13.21 -8.93 -15.54
CA THR A 406 13.84 -9.95 -16.37
C THR A 406 13.30 -10.02 -17.80
N GLU A 407 12.21 -9.28 -18.09
CA GLU A 407 11.64 -9.23 -19.43
C GLU A 407 12.34 -8.22 -20.35
N ASP A 408 12.29 -8.42 -21.65
CA ASP A 408 12.71 -7.44 -22.65
C ASP A 408 11.76 -6.24 -22.65
N PRO A 409 12.23 -5.00 -22.38
CA PRO A 409 11.40 -3.81 -22.40
C PRO A 409 10.69 -3.59 -23.75
N GLU A 410 11.31 -3.99 -24.88
CA GLU A 410 10.67 -3.86 -26.19
C GLU A 410 9.49 -4.82 -26.32
N ALA A 411 9.59 -6.05 -25.79
CA ALA A 411 8.46 -7.00 -25.79
C ALA A 411 7.29 -6.48 -24.95
N ILE A 412 7.56 -5.82 -23.81
CA ILE A 412 6.53 -5.19 -23.00
C ILE A 412 5.79 -4.08 -23.77
N LEU A 413 6.54 -3.27 -24.53
CA LEU A 413 5.97 -2.21 -25.35
C LEU A 413 5.17 -2.77 -26.54
N ASP A 414 5.61 -3.90 -27.14
CA ASP A 414 4.84 -4.63 -28.17
C ASP A 414 3.49 -5.09 -27.63
N ASP A 415 3.44 -5.65 -26.43
CA ASP A 415 2.20 -6.05 -25.76
C ASP A 415 1.26 -4.86 -25.53
N MET A 416 1.81 -3.70 -25.16
CA MET A 416 1.03 -2.48 -24.98
C MET A 416 0.45 -2.00 -26.32
N GLU A 417 1.26 -1.96 -27.38
CA GLU A 417 0.83 -1.53 -28.71
C GLU A 417 -0.14 -2.49 -29.38
N ALA A 418 -0.10 -3.78 -29.03
CA ALA A 418 -1.04 -4.80 -29.53
C ALA A 418 -2.51 -4.48 -29.17
N GLY A 419 -2.75 -3.67 -28.14
CA GLY A 419 -4.08 -3.19 -27.77
C GLY A 419 -4.61 -2.06 -28.65
N LEU A 420 -3.79 -1.48 -29.54
CA LEU A 420 -4.11 -0.26 -30.28
C LEU A 420 -4.44 -0.55 -31.74
N THR A 421 -5.45 0.16 -32.25
CA THR A 421 -5.73 0.20 -33.70
C THR A 421 -4.70 1.07 -34.42
N ASP A 422 -4.55 0.89 -35.76
CA ASP A 422 -3.64 1.70 -36.59
C ASP A 422 -3.93 3.20 -36.52
N GLY A 423 -5.20 3.58 -36.35
CA GLY A 423 -5.61 4.96 -36.14
C GLY A 423 -5.08 5.53 -34.81
N GLN A 424 -5.19 4.76 -33.75
CA GLN A 424 -4.72 5.13 -32.39
C GLN A 424 -3.20 5.21 -32.31
N LYS A 425 -2.47 4.36 -33.02
CA LYS A 425 -0.98 4.38 -33.07
C LYS A 425 -0.43 5.71 -33.58
N ARG A 426 -1.21 6.50 -34.33
CA ARG A 426 -0.78 7.82 -34.79
C ARG A 426 -0.64 8.85 -33.67
N GLN A 427 -1.28 8.62 -32.51
CA GLN A 427 -1.20 9.49 -31.34
C GLN A 427 -0.11 9.02 -30.35
N VAL A 428 0.57 7.91 -30.66
CA VAL A 428 1.51 7.24 -29.77
C VAL A 428 2.92 7.38 -30.29
N LEU A 429 3.82 7.79 -29.41
CA LEU A 429 5.27 7.66 -29.59
C LEU A 429 5.75 6.49 -28.73
N ARG A 430 6.69 5.72 -29.24
CA ARG A 430 7.38 4.67 -28.52
C ARG A 430 8.82 5.13 -28.25
N ILE A 431 9.16 5.31 -26.98
CA ILE A 431 10.48 5.73 -26.53
C ILE A 431 10.85 4.88 -25.31
N THR A 432 11.64 3.85 -25.53
CA THR A 432 11.94 2.84 -24.50
C THR A 432 12.67 3.43 -23.30
N ASP A 433 13.64 4.31 -23.53
CA ASP A 433 14.33 5.03 -22.47
C ASP A 433 13.37 6.06 -21.81
N ARG A 434 13.01 5.82 -20.53
CA ARG A 434 12.05 6.64 -19.80
C ARG A 434 12.49 8.09 -19.62
N ARG A 435 13.80 8.34 -19.45
CA ARG A 435 14.37 9.70 -19.37
C ARG A 435 14.13 10.45 -20.66
N GLN A 436 14.41 9.81 -21.79
CA GLN A 436 14.17 10.43 -23.10
C GLN A 436 12.67 10.61 -23.39
N ALA A 437 11.82 9.70 -22.90
CA ALA A 437 10.37 9.83 -23.00
C ALA A 437 9.86 11.08 -22.24
N ILE A 438 10.34 11.31 -21.02
CA ILE A 438 10.01 12.49 -20.21
C ILE A 438 10.50 13.78 -20.91
N ARG A 439 11.74 13.80 -21.38
CA ARG A 439 12.29 14.95 -22.13
C ARG A 439 11.50 15.25 -23.40
N ALA A 440 11.11 14.21 -24.15
CA ALA A 440 10.28 14.36 -25.34
C ALA A 440 8.91 14.94 -25.00
N ALA A 441 8.28 14.49 -23.91
CA ALA A 441 7.00 15.02 -23.43
C ALA A 441 7.11 16.52 -23.10
N VAL A 442 8.13 16.92 -22.37
CA VAL A 442 8.41 18.32 -22.03
C VAL A 442 8.67 19.17 -23.29
N ALA A 443 9.47 18.68 -24.22
CA ALA A 443 9.78 19.38 -25.47
C ALA A 443 8.56 19.57 -26.39
N MET A 444 7.57 18.70 -26.31
CA MET A 444 6.33 18.78 -27.12
C MET A 444 5.23 19.63 -26.48
N ALA A 445 5.32 19.89 -25.18
CA ALA A 445 4.31 20.61 -24.43
C ALA A 445 4.37 22.13 -24.69
N GLN A 446 3.23 22.76 -24.62
CA GLN A 446 3.08 24.21 -24.74
C GLN A 446 2.46 24.79 -23.48
N LYS A 447 2.56 26.10 -23.30
CA LYS A 447 1.94 26.80 -22.16
C LYS A 447 0.46 26.43 -22.00
N GLY A 448 0.11 25.98 -20.81
CA GLY A 448 -1.23 25.51 -20.47
C GLY A 448 -1.46 24.01 -20.67
N ASP A 449 -0.49 23.29 -21.24
CA ASP A 449 -0.55 21.82 -21.32
C ASP A 449 -0.21 21.16 -19.98
N VAL A 450 -0.72 19.95 -19.83
CA VAL A 450 -0.41 19.07 -18.70
C VAL A 450 0.28 17.81 -19.21
N ILE A 451 1.39 17.43 -18.53
CA ILE A 451 2.12 16.20 -18.80
C ILE A 451 1.85 15.26 -17.62
N LEU A 452 1.26 14.10 -17.87
CA LEU A 452 1.15 13.03 -16.87
C LEU A 452 2.33 12.05 -17.01
N ILE A 453 3.10 11.89 -15.93
CA ILE A 453 4.12 10.84 -15.82
C ILE A 453 3.57 9.77 -14.89
N ALA A 454 3.12 8.66 -15.46
CA ALA A 454 2.42 7.60 -14.74
C ALA A 454 3.26 6.34 -14.57
N GLY A 455 3.03 5.63 -13.46
CA GLY A 455 3.58 4.32 -13.15
C GLY A 455 4.44 4.27 -11.91
N LYS A 456 5.51 5.06 -11.84
CA LYS A 456 6.50 5.01 -10.76
C LYS A 456 6.12 5.83 -9.53
N GLY A 457 5.50 6.99 -9.72
CA GLY A 457 5.09 7.87 -8.63
C GLY A 457 6.27 8.22 -7.70
N HIS A 458 6.28 7.63 -6.51
CA HIS A 458 7.31 7.84 -5.49
C HIS A 458 8.56 6.96 -5.66
N GLU A 459 8.54 5.97 -6.56
CA GLU A 459 9.71 5.11 -6.78
C GLU A 459 10.88 5.93 -7.30
N ASP A 460 12.02 5.82 -6.61
CA ASP A 460 13.29 6.47 -6.94
C ASP A 460 14.28 5.51 -7.65
N TYR A 461 13.76 4.42 -8.22
CA TYR A 461 14.55 3.40 -8.89
C TYR A 461 13.87 2.84 -10.16
N GLN A 462 14.69 2.28 -11.05
CA GLN A 462 14.27 1.42 -12.15
C GLN A 462 14.95 0.05 -12.00
N ILE A 463 14.19 -1.04 -12.10
CA ILE A 463 14.73 -2.40 -12.03
C ILE A 463 14.96 -2.92 -13.44
N ILE A 464 16.23 -3.19 -13.79
CA ILE A 464 16.65 -3.82 -15.04
C ILE A 464 17.34 -5.13 -14.69
N GLY A 465 16.84 -6.25 -15.18
CA GLY A 465 17.21 -7.56 -14.67
C GLY A 465 16.84 -7.69 -13.19
N THR A 466 17.84 -7.90 -12.35
CA THR A 466 17.70 -7.97 -10.88
C THR A 466 18.30 -6.75 -10.17
N VAL A 467 18.81 -5.77 -10.91
CA VAL A 467 19.53 -4.61 -10.36
C VAL A 467 18.61 -3.41 -10.29
N LYS A 468 18.60 -2.74 -9.13
CA LYS A 468 17.96 -1.43 -8.96
C LYS A 468 18.94 -0.32 -9.36
N HIS A 469 18.54 0.50 -10.31
CA HIS A 469 19.25 1.71 -10.71
C HIS A 469 18.48 2.92 -10.19
N HIS A 470 19.17 3.96 -9.73
CA HIS A 470 18.51 5.21 -9.33
C HIS A 470 17.79 5.84 -10.52
N PHE A 471 16.50 6.13 -10.35
CA PHE A 471 15.65 6.78 -11.34
C PHE A 471 14.38 7.33 -10.67
N ASP A 472 14.28 8.64 -10.57
CA ASP A 472 13.13 9.32 -9.98
C ASP A 472 12.45 10.20 -11.05
N ASP A 473 11.16 9.94 -11.32
CA ASP A 473 10.39 10.71 -12.31
C ASP A 473 10.37 12.21 -12.01
N ARG A 474 10.38 12.61 -10.73
CA ARG A 474 10.38 14.02 -10.30
C ARG A 474 11.69 14.71 -10.64
N GLU A 475 12.82 14.05 -10.36
CA GLU A 475 14.15 14.55 -10.71
C GLU A 475 14.30 14.72 -12.22
N GLU A 476 13.82 13.73 -12.99
CA GLU A 476 13.89 13.78 -14.46
C GLU A 476 13.01 14.89 -15.04
N VAL A 477 11.82 15.12 -14.46
CA VAL A 477 10.92 16.23 -14.84
C VAL A 477 11.57 17.58 -14.49
N CYS A 478 12.10 17.74 -13.26
CA CYS A 478 12.78 18.96 -12.85
C CYS A 478 13.98 19.27 -13.78
N ALA A 479 14.80 18.25 -14.07
CA ALA A 479 15.92 18.38 -14.99
C ALA A 479 15.47 18.76 -16.42
N ALA A 480 14.35 18.21 -16.89
CA ALA A 480 13.79 18.55 -18.21
C ALA A 480 13.20 19.98 -18.26
N PHE A 481 12.65 20.48 -17.16
CA PHE A 481 12.18 21.87 -17.03
C PHE A 481 13.33 22.87 -16.76
N GLY A 482 14.52 22.40 -16.40
CA GLY A 482 15.66 23.24 -16.02
C GLY A 482 15.49 23.95 -14.67
N ILE A 483 14.86 23.26 -13.69
CA ILE A 483 14.59 23.74 -12.32
C ILE A 483 15.16 22.82 -11.26
#